data_de360d5a1f511a26fef6f62df7945327
#
_entry.id   de360d5a1f511a26fef6f62df7945327
#
_cell.length_a   1.000
_cell.length_b   1.000
_cell.length_c   1.000
_cell.angle_alpha   90.00
_cell.angle_beta   90.00
_cell.angle_gamma   90.00
#
_symmetry.space_group_name_H-M   'P 1'
#
loop_
_entity.id
_entity.type
_entity.pdbx_description
1 polymer ?
#
loop_
_entity_poly.entity_id
_entity_poly.type
_entity_poly.pdbx_seq_one_letter_code
_entity_poly.pdbx_strand_id
1 'polypeptide(L)'
;ADSRPCRADIGYGRVDLHGRISQDNGKTWGDVFTIIEGDGNMVDNDPNKSLTAGYGDPCLIADRESDRVLLLCVAGHQVFFRSTREVPNQVAIMHSEDGGKTWGKPSIITDQFYVPLDASKVGPIQSMFIGSGRIMQSTRTKVGDYYRLYACMLARDKDNNFCNFVVYSDDFGSNWKILGDVNVPGVPKNGDEPKTEELPDGSIVLSSRTKNGRMYNIFKFTNADKAEGSWGECAFSGAENNGVAAIDNSCNGEILIVPVWRNSDNKKMHLALQSIPFGPQRSNVGIYYKELADASDYGTPADFAKDWDGR
;
A
#
# COMPACT_ATOMS: atom_id res chain seq x y z
N ALA A 1 6.40 -12.52 0.43
CA ALA A 1 6.61 -12.08 1.82
C ALA A 1 8.08 -11.79 2.06
N ASP A 2 8.39 -10.92 3.04
CA ASP A 2 9.74 -10.81 3.53
C ASP A 2 10.07 -11.93 4.53
N SER A 3 11.32 -12.32 4.54
CA SER A 3 11.91 -13.29 5.46
C SER A 3 12.97 -12.57 6.28
N ARG A 4 12.87 -12.66 7.59
CA ARG A 4 13.76 -11.99 8.55
C ARG A 4 14.56 -13.00 9.36
N PRO A 5 15.63 -13.60 8.77
CA PRO A 5 16.38 -14.65 9.44
C PRO A 5 16.97 -14.22 10.79
N CYS A 6 17.31 -12.94 10.92
CA CYS A 6 17.83 -12.35 12.15
C CYS A 6 16.73 -11.82 13.08
N ARG A 7 15.45 -12.00 12.75
CA ARG A 7 14.29 -11.45 13.48
C ARG A 7 14.34 -9.92 13.63
N ALA A 8 15.02 -9.24 12.72
CA ALA A 8 15.19 -7.80 12.70
C ALA A 8 14.69 -7.21 11.39
N ASP A 9 14.48 -5.92 11.37
CA ASP A 9 14.07 -5.18 10.18
C ASP A 9 15.26 -4.73 9.34
N ILE A 10 15.01 -4.22 8.12
CA ILE A 10 16.03 -3.59 7.26
C ILE A 10 16.85 -2.58 8.07
N GLY A 11 18.17 -2.63 7.92
CA GLY A 11 19.12 -1.80 8.65
C GLY A 11 19.52 -2.36 10.03
N TYR A 12 18.86 -3.41 10.51
CA TYR A 12 19.22 -4.10 11.76
C TYR A 12 19.62 -5.55 11.54
N GLY A 13 19.26 -6.15 10.43
CA GLY A 13 19.61 -7.51 10.07
C GLY A 13 19.29 -7.83 8.62
N ARG A 14 19.66 -9.02 8.16
CA ARG A 14 19.32 -9.50 6.81
C ARG A 14 17.82 -9.64 6.64
N VAL A 15 17.30 -9.12 5.54
CA VAL A 15 15.92 -9.30 5.11
C VAL A 15 15.90 -9.74 3.64
N ASP A 16 15.21 -10.86 3.37
CA ASP A 16 15.09 -11.48 2.05
C ASP A 16 13.63 -11.44 1.58
N LEU A 17 13.40 -11.50 0.27
CA LEU A 17 12.06 -11.70 -0.28
C LEU A 17 11.90 -13.14 -0.77
N HIS A 18 10.86 -13.79 -0.27
CA HIS A 18 10.47 -15.14 -0.65
C HIS A 18 9.09 -15.16 -1.30
N GLY A 19 8.90 -16.08 -2.24
CA GLY A 19 7.64 -16.32 -2.94
C GLY A 19 7.13 -17.75 -2.78
N ARG A 20 5.83 -17.91 -3.02
CA ARG A 20 5.15 -19.16 -3.30
C ARG A 20 4.14 -18.92 -4.40
N ILE A 21 3.90 -19.95 -5.22
CA ILE A 21 2.90 -19.89 -6.29
C ILE A 21 1.82 -20.93 -6.01
N SER A 22 0.56 -20.52 -6.16
CA SER A 22 -0.60 -21.41 -6.17
C SER A 22 -1.05 -21.62 -7.63
N GLN A 23 -1.41 -22.86 -7.97
CA GLN A 23 -1.95 -23.24 -9.27
C GLN A 23 -3.47 -23.53 -9.22
N ASP A 24 -4.09 -23.33 -8.04
CA ASP A 24 -5.48 -23.72 -7.75
C ASP A 24 -6.25 -22.64 -7.00
N ASN A 25 -5.97 -21.37 -7.31
CA ASN A 25 -6.59 -20.18 -6.69
C ASN A 25 -6.41 -20.13 -5.16
N GLY A 26 -5.21 -20.44 -4.68
CA GLY A 26 -4.85 -20.30 -3.28
C GLY A 26 -5.28 -21.45 -2.36
N LYS A 27 -5.82 -22.56 -2.91
CA LYS A 27 -6.19 -23.74 -2.11
C LYS A 27 -4.95 -24.49 -1.64
N THR A 28 -3.96 -24.62 -2.52
CA THR A 28 -2.65 -25.18 -2.18
C THR A 28 -1.53 -24.24 -2.65
N TRP A 29 -0.37 -24.35 -2.02
CA TRP A 29 0.77 -23.50 -2.31
C TRP A 29 2.01 -24.37 -2.54
N GLY A 30 2.76 -24.07 -3.60
CA GLY A 30 4.03 -24.71 -3.90
C GLY A 30 5.12 -24.41 -2.87
N ASP A 31 6.32 -24.92 -3.14
CA ASP A 31 7.48 -24.69 -2.28
C ASP A 31 7.86 -23.21 -2.20
N VAL A 32 8.50 -22.84 -1.10
CA VAL A 32 9.09 -21.51 -0.94
C VAL A 32 10.29 -21.39 -1.87
N PHE A 33 10.35 -20.32 -2.62
CA PHE A 33 11.54 -19.95 -3.38
C PHE A 33 12.00 -18.53 -3.04
N THR A 34 13.28 -18.27 -3.23
CA THR A 34 13.85 -16.94 -2.99
C THR A 34 13.68 -16.07 -4.22
N ILE A 35 13.10 -14.89 -4.05
CA ILE A 35 13.01 -13.86 -5.09
C ILE A 35 14.30 -13.07 -5.11
N ILE A 36 14.74 -12.60 -3.94
CA ILE A 36 16.02 -11.91 -3.76
C ILE A 36 16.50 -12.04 -2.31
N GLU A 37 17.81 -12.16 -2.15
CA GLU A 37 18.48 -12.20 -0.85
C GLU A 37 19.08 -10.83 -0.51
N GLY A 38 18.91 -10.42 0.75
CA GLY A 38 19.67 -9.32 1.32
C GLY A 38 21.09 -9.73 1.65
N ASP A 39 21.97 -8.75 1.83
CA ASP A 39 23.31 -8.95 2.32
C ASP A 39 23.36 -9.09 3.84
N GLY A 40 24.48 -9.57 4.34
CA GLY A 40 24.76 -9.65 5.76
C GLY A 40 24.63 -11.05 6.35
N ASN A 41 24.93 -11.14 7.64
CA ASN A 41 24.91 -12.40 8.36
C ASN A 41 23.48 -12.74 8.80
N MET A 42 23.05 -13.97 8.57
CA MET A 42 21.72 -14.44 8.96
C MET A 42 21.45 -14.39 10.48
N VAL A 43 22.46 -14.33 11.30
CA VAL A 43 22.35 -14.26 12.77
C VAL A 43 22.73 -12.87 13.32
N ASP A 44 23.02 -11.91 12.44
CA ASP A 44 23.39 -10.56 12.85
C ASP A 44 22.12 -9.73 13.05
N ASN A 45 21.87 -9.37 14.28
CA ASN A 45 20.77 -8.47 14.67
C ASN A 45 21.27 -7.29 15.50
N ASP A 46 22.55 -6.93 15.38
CA ASP A 46 23.15 -5.78 16.04
C ASP A 46 22.61 -4.49 15.39
N PRO A 47 21.84 -3.65 16.11
CA PRO A 47 21.29 -2.43 15.56
C PRO A 47 22.33 -1.38 15.17
N ASN A 48 23.60 -1.57 15.55
CA ASN A 48 24.70 -0.68 15.18
C ASN A 48 25.43 -1.11 13.89
N LYS A 49 25.14 -2.30 13.38
CA LYS A 49 25.67 -2.76 12.10
C LYS A 49 24.71 -2.40 10.97
N SER A 50 25.24 -1.86 9.89
CA SER A 50 24.52 -1.65 8.64
C SER A 50 24.73 -2.83 7.71
N LEU A 51 23.67 -3.27 7.06
CA LEU A 51 23.73 -4.20 5.93
C LEU A 51 23.97 -3.43 4.63
N THR A 52 24.60 -4.08 3.66
CA THR A 52 24.78 -3.48 2.33
C THR A 52 23.46 -3.43 1.56
N ALA A 53 22.62 -4.44 1.70
CA ALA A 53 21.28 -4.46 1.16
C ALA A 53 20.34 -5.35 1.99
N GLY A 54 19.09 -4.91 2.10
CA GLY A 54 17.97 -5.71 2.59
C GLY A 54 16.76 -5.39 1.73
N TYR A 55 15.83 -6.31 1.63
CA TYR A 55 14.61 -6.17 0.83
C TYR A 55 13.43 -6.61 1.67
N GLY A 56 12.48 -5.70 1.91
CA GLY A 56 11.32 -5.98 2.79
C GLY A 56 10.06 -5.29 2.34
N ASP A 57 8.97 -5.65 3.02
CA ASP A 57 7.66 -5.05 2.82
C ASP A 57 7.22 -5.01 1.34
N PRO A 58 7.21 -6.16 0.64
CA PRO A 58 6.87 -6.18 -0.76
C PRO A 58 5.41 -5.86 -1.03
N CYS A 59 5.16 -5.11 -2.09
CA CYS A 59 3.84 -5.02 -2.72
C CYS A 59 3.96 -5.40 -4.19
N LEU A 60 2.96 -6.09 -4.70
CA LEU A 60 3.01 -6.65 -6.04
C LEU A 60 1.67 -6.58 -6.77
N ILE A 61 1.74 -6.66 -8.10
CA ILE A 61 0.60 -6.83 -8.99
C ILE A 61 0.96 -7.80 -10.12
N ALA A 62 0.06 -8.74 -10.41
CA ALA A 62 0.05 -9.47 -11.66
C ALA A 62 -0.78 -8.69 -12.67
N ASP A 63 -0.23 -8.45 -13.85
CA ASP A 63 -0.95 -7.78 -14.92
C ASP A 63 -2.15 -8.62 -15.36
N ARG A 64 -3.27 -7.96 -15.53
CA ARG A 64 -4.53 -8.60 -15.94
C ARG A 64 -4.51 -9.11 -17.37
N GLU A 65 -3.67 -8.55 -18.23
CA GLU A 65 -3.66 -8.82 -19.67
C GLU A 65 -2.41 -9.60 -20.14
N SER A 66 -1.47 -9.92 -19.23
CA SER A 66 -0.24 -10.64 -19.55
C SER A 66 0.27 -11.47 -18.38
N ASP A 67 1.34 -12.25 -18.58
CA ASP A 67 2.03 -12.97 -17.51
C ASP A 67 3.02 -12.10 -16.71
N ARG A 68 3.00 -10.78 -16.90
CA ARG A 68 3.90 -9.87 -16.21
C ARG A 68 3.49 -9.69 -14.75
N VAL A 69 4.47 -9.68 -13.87
CA VAL A 69 4.31 -9.35 -12.46
C VAL A 69 5.31 -8.26 -12.09
N LEU A 70 4.81 -7.24 -11.40
CA LEU A 70 5.61 -6.15 -10.87
C LEU A 70 5.66 -6.26 -9.34
N LEU A 71 6.85 -6.06 -8.77
CA LEU A 71 7.08 -5.99 -7.33
C LEU A 71 7.81 -4.70 -6.99
N LEU A 72 7.29 -3.96 -6.01
CA LEU A 72 7.98 -2.88 -5.31
C LEU A 72 8.30 -3.34 -3.89
N CYS A 73 9.42 -2.90 -3.35
CA CYS A 73 9.77 -3.17 -1.96
C CYS A 73 10.64 -2.06 -1.37
N VAL A 74 10.67 -1.98 -0.06
CA VAL A 74 11.69 -1.20 0.65
C VAL A 74 13.03 -1.91 0.48
N ALA A 75 14.10 -1.16 0.26
CA ALA A 75 15.42 -1.70 0.00
C ALA A 75 16.52 -0.89 0.72
N GLY A 76 17.74 -1.44 0.73
CA GLY A 76 18.94 -0.78 1.22
C GLY A 76 19.30 -1.19 2.65
N HIS A 77 20.15 -0.39 3.27
CA HIS A 77 20.70 -0.65 4.60
C HIS A 77 20.22 0.34 5.66
N GLN A 78 19.34 1.27 5.28
CA GLN A 78 18.88 2.32 6.18
C GLN A 78 17.48 2.00 6.70
N VAL A 79 17.36 1.99 8.02
CA VAL A 79 16.05 1.79 8.66
C VAL A 79 15.18 3.05 8.55
N PHE A 80 13.88 2.86 8.37
CA PHE A 80 12.90 3.94 8.18
C PHE A 80 13.03 5.08 9.20
N PHE A 81 13.16 4.76 10.50
CA PHE A 81 13.22 5.76 11.57
C PHE A 81 14.54 6.52 11.68
N ARG A 82 15.62 6.03 11.05
CA ARG A 82 16.94 6.66 11.04
C ARG A 82 17.30 7.29 9.69
N SER A 83 16.49 7.06 8.68
CA SER A 83 16.68 7.66 7.37
C SER A 83 16.58 9.17 7.43
N THR A 84 17.35 9.84 6.59
CA THR A 84 17.25 11.26 6.30
C THR A 84 17.22 11.47 4.78
N ARG A 85 16.92 12.67 4.33
CA ARG A 85 16.94 12.95 2.89
C ARG A 85 18.32 12.74 2.26
N GLU A 86 19.40 12.96 3.03
CA GLU A 86 20.79 12.76 2.59
C GLU A 86 21.18 11.28 2.56
N VAL A 87 20.61 10.48 3.47
CA VAL A 87 20.84 9.03 3.57
C VAL A 87 19.49 8.32 3.65
N PRO A 88 18.76 8.25 2.52
CA PRO A 88 17.41 7.72 2.51
C PRO A 88 17.39 6.18 2.55
N ASN A 89 16.35 5.62 3.15
CA ASN A 89 15.97 4.26 2.80
C ASN A 89 15.48 4.22 1.35
N GLN A 90 15.64 3.08 0.70
CA GLN A 90 15.48 2.96 -0.74
C GLN A 90 14.21 2.22 -1.12
N VAL A 91 13.81 2.41 -2.38
CA VAL A 91 12.76 1.62 -3.05
C VAL A 91 13.38 0.88 -4.22
N ALA A 92 13.14 -0.43 -4.25
CA ALA A 92 13.50 -1.28 -5.38
C ALA A 92 12.27 -1.73 -6.15
N ILE A 93 12.45 -1.88 -7.46
CA ILE A 93 11.47 -2.46 -8.37
C ILE A 93 12.06 -3.71 -9.03
N MET A 94 11.22 -4.74 -9.19
CA MET A 94 11.56 -5.97 -9.88
C MET A 94 10.40 -6.39 -10.79
N HIS A 95 10.73 -7.02 -11.91
CA HIS A 95 9.76 -7.53 -12.88
C HIS A 95 9.93 -9.03 -13.08
N SER A 96 8.84 -9.70 -13.31
CA SER A 96 8.74 -11.06 -13.84
C SER A 96 7.95 -11.04 -15.14
N GLU A 97 8.35 -11.82 -16.11
CA GLU A 97 7.67 -11.97 -17.41
C GLU A 97 6.99 -13.34 -17.56
N ASP A 98 6.97 -14.15 -16.49
CA ASP A 98 6.55 -15.56 -16.52
C ASP A 98 5.61 -15.95 -15.36
N GLY A 99 4.80 -15.01 -14.91
CA GLY A 99 3.84 -15.21 -13.82
C GLY A 99 4.48 -15.32 -12.43
N GLY A 100 5.63 -14.69 -12.22
CA GLY A 100 6.31 -14.64 -10.93
C GLY A 100 7.23 -15.86 -10.66
N LYS A 101 7.51 -16.69 -11.66
CA LYS A 101 8.39 -17.86 -11.53
C LYS A 101 9.86 -17.47 -11.50
N THR A 102 10.24 -16.53 -12.37
CA THR A 102 11.58 -15.95 -12.38
C THR A 102 11.51 -14.43 -12.29
N TRP A 103 12.53 -13.79 -11.74
CA TRP A 103 12.57 -12.37 -11.46
C TRP A 103 13.83 -11.73 -12.03
N GLY A 104 13.65 -10.54 -12.62
CA GLY A 104 14.76 -9.69 -13.03
C GLY A 104 15.55 -9.17 -11.82
N LYS A 105 16.70 -8.57 -12.10
CA LYS A 105 17.49 -7.89 -11.06
C LYS A 105 16.73 -6.68 -10.52
N PRO A 106 16.89 -6.34 -9.23
CA PRO A 106 16.30 -5.14 -8.67
C PRO A 106 16.91 -3.87 -9.30
N SER A 107 16.05 -2.90 -9.56
CA SER A 107 16.45 -1.55 -9.91
C SER A 107 16.04 -0.60 -8.81
N ILE A 108 16.94 0.28 -8.37
CA ILE A 108 16.63 1.29 -7.36
C ILE A 108 15.96 2.49 -8.03
N ILE A 109 14.76 2.83 -7.58
CA ILE A 109 13.93 3.91 -8.15
C ILE A 109 13.57 4.97 -7.11
N THR A 110 14.34 5.06 -6.04
CA THR A 110 14.14 5.94 -4.88
C THR A 110 13.84 7.38 -5.28
N ASP A 111 14.58 7.96 -6.23
CA ASP A 111 14.42 9.33 -6.62
C ASP A 111 13.09 9.67 -7.31
N GLN A 112 12.41 8.69 -7.88
CA GLN A 112 11.06 8.89 -8.43
C GLN A 112 10.04 9.30 -7.36
N PHE A 113 10.29 8.97 -6.10
CA PHE A 113 9.41 9.26 -4.97
C PHE A 113 9.88 10.46 -4.13
N TYR A 114 11.19 10.58 -3.90
CA TYR A 114 11.75 11.65 -3.06
C TYR A 114 11.81 12.99 -3.80
N VAL A 115 12.36 13.01 -5.01
CA VAL A 115 12.61 14.26 -5.75
C VAL A 115 11.34 15.10 -5.98
N PRO A 116 10.18 14.53 -6.33
CA PRO A 116 8.95 15.33 -6.49
C PRO A 116 8.51 16.04 -5.22
N LEU A 117 8.90 15.54 -4.06
CA LEU A 117 8.52 16.08 -2.75
C LEU A 117 9.57 17.04 -2.15
N ASP A 118 10.78 17.09 -2.68
CA ASP A 118 11.86 17.90 -2.09
C ASP A 118 11.50 19.39 -1.95
N ALA A 119 10.82 19.97 -2.92
CA ALA A 119 10.38 21.36 -2.91
C ALA A 119 8.94 21.56 -2.41
N SER A 120 8.26 20.51 -1.97
CA SER A 120 6.89 20.58 -1.50
C SER A 120 6.80 21.18 -0.09
N LYS A 121 5.59 21.51 0.35
CA LYS A 121 5.34 22.00 1.73
C LYS A 121 5.70 20.97 2.80
N VAL A 122 5.63 19.68 2.51
CA VAL A 122 5.98 18.58 3.42
C VAL A 122 7.45 18.17 3.31
N GLY A 123 8.08 18.52 2.22
CA GLY A 123 9.46 18.14 1.92
C GLY A 123 10.54 19.04 2.56
N PRO A 124 11.79 18.59 2.47
CA PRO A 124 12.19 17.27 1.99
C PRO A 124 11.73 16.17 2.94
N ILE A 125 11.22 15.06 2.40
CA ILE A 125 10.84 13.91 3.22
C ILE A 125 12.09 13.17 3.72
N GLN A 126 12.04 12.69 4.95
CA GLN A 126 13.17 12.07 5.64
C GLN A 126 13.26 10.57 5.37
N SER A 127 12.12 9.92 5.27
CA SER A 127 12.02 8.49 4.98
C SER A 127 10.70 8.20 4.26
N MET A 128 10.67 7.09 3.55
CA MET A 128 9.45 6.63 2.92
C MET A 128 9.37 5.10 2.96
N PHE A 129 8.15 4.62 2.81
CA PHE A 129 7.82 3.21 2.80
C PHE A 129 6.72 2.99 1.77
N ILE A 130 6.97 2.10 0.82
CA ILE A 130 5.92 1.67 -0.10
C ILE A 130 5.06 0.64 0.63
N GLY A 131 3.76 0.90 0.74
CA GLY A 131 2.85 0.05 1.50
C GLY A 131 2.90 -1.39 1.03
N SER A 132 3.24 -2.31 1.96
CA SER A 132 3.31 -3.75 1.68
C SER A 132 1.95 -4.33 1.30
N GLY A 133 1.94 -5.41 0.53
CA GLY A 133 0.74 -6.15 0.15
C GLY A 133 0.46 -6.09 -1.36
N ARG A 134 -0.44 -5.24 -1.80
CA ARG A 134 -0.89 -5.18 -3.18
C ARG A 134 -0.67 -3.80 -3.82
N ILE A 135 -0.20 -3.81 -5.08
CA ILE A 135 -0.36 -2.69 -6.00
C ILE A 135 -1.74 -2.87 -6.65
N MET A 136 -2.56 -1.84 -6.68
CA MET A 136 -3.87 -1.87 -7.32
C MET A 136 -3.72 -1.55 -8.82
N GLN A 137 -4.32 -2.35 -9.68
CA GLN A 137 -4.46 -2.07 -11.10
C GLN A 137 -5.88 -1.59 -11.39
N SER A 138 -6.03 -0.40 -11.97
CA SER A 138 -7.32 0.17 -12.33
C SER A 138 -8.14 -0.79 -13.20
N THR A 139 -9.43 -0.83 -12.97
CA THR A 139 -10.37 -1.54 -13.84
C THR A 139 -10.94 -0.64 -14.93
N ARG A 140 -10.73 0.68 -14.84
CA ARG A 140 -11.37 1.70 -15.65
C ARG A 140 -10.42 2.52 -16.48
N THR A 141 -9.26 2.89 -15.92
CA THR A 141 -8.32 3.79 -16.57
C THR A 141 -7.21 2.99 -17.25
N LYS A 142 -7.16 3.03 -18.57
CA LYS A 142 -6.09 2.49 -19.39
C LYS A 142 -5.43 3.62 -20.17
N VAL A 143 -4.11 3.75 -20.06
CA VAL A 143 -3.34 4.79 -20.74
C VAL A 143 -2.32 4.08 -21.66
N GLY A 144 -2.44 4.30 -22.96
CA GLY A 144 -1.68 3.53 -23.93
C GLY A 144 -1.97 2.04 -23.82
N ASP A 145 -0.93 1.26 -23.60
CA ASP A 145 -1.01 -0.21 -23.54
C ASP A 145 -1.33 -0.76 -22.15
N TYR A 146 -1.30 0.08 -21.08
CA TYR A 146 -1.38 -0.39 -19.71
C TYR A 146 -2.55 0.19 -18.93
N TYR A 147 -3.20 -0.65 -18.12
CA TYR A 147 -4.06 -0.15 -17.06
C TYR A 147 -3.22 0.53 -15.98
N ARG A 148 -3.67 1.72 -15.54
CA ARG A 148 -2.99 2.48 -14.51
C ARG A 148 -2.80 1.67 -13.23
N LEU A 149 -1.59 1.68 -12.71
CA LEU A 149 -1.25 1.11 -11.41
C LEU A 149 -1.27 2.17 -10.34
N TYR A 150 -1.67 1.79 -9.13
CA TYR A 150 -1.60 2.63 -7.94
C TYR A 150 -0.91 1.87 -6.81
N ALA A 151 0.00 2.56 -6.13
CA ALA A 151 0.64 2.08 -4.92
C ALA A 151 0.56 3.14 -3.83
N CYS A 152 0.72 2.76 -2.58
CA CYS A 152 0.65 3.66 -1.45
C CYS A 152 2.01 3.93 -0.86
N MET A 153 2.22 5.14 -0.39
CA MET A 153 3.44 5.59 0.23
C MET A 153 3.15 6.20 1.61
N LEU A 154 3.74 5.61 2.64
CA LEU A 154 3.94 6.27 3.93
C LEU A 154 5.19 7.12 3.81
N ALA A 155 5.12 8.39 4.18
CA ALA A 155 6.26 9.28 4.25
C ALA A 155 6.41 9.86 5.64
N ARG A 156 7.64 10.07 6.06
CA ARG A 156 8.00 10.91 7.21
C ARG A 156 8.45 12.25 6.69
N ASP A 157 7.67 13.28 6.95
CA ASP A 157 7.90 14.63 6.45
C ASP A 157 9.09 15.33 7.14
N LYS A 158 9.39 16.56 6.71
CA LYS A 158 10.47 17.39 7.29
C LYS A 158 10.31 17.66 8.79
N ASP A 159 9.07 17.61 9.30
CA ASP A 159 8.73 17.86 10.71
C ASP A 159 8.55 16.54 11.48
N ASN A 160 8.91 15.41 10.89
CA ASN A 160 8.77 14.05 11.41
C ASN A 160 7.32 13.57 11.62
N ASN A 161 6.35 14.18 10.96
CA ASN A 161 4.98 13.64 10.92
C ASN A 161 4.88 12.50 9.91
N PHE A 162 4.02 11.53 10.21
CA PHE A 162 3.67 10.48 9.27
C PHE A 162 2.51 10.95 8.41
N CYS A 163 2.72 10.96 7.09
CA CYS A 163 1.72 11.31 6.10
C CYS A 163 1.68 10.28 4.98
N ASN A 164 0.56 10.21 4.27
CA ASN A 164 0.39 9.23 3.21
C ASN A 164 0.13 9.90 1.87
N PHE A 165 0.74 9.32 0.84
CA PHE A 165 0.49 9.62 -0.56
C PHE A 165 0.04 8.36 -1.30
N VAL A 166 -0.67 8.54 -2.39
CA VAL A 166 -0.84 7.53 -3.43
C VAL A 166 0.04 7.91 -4.61
N VAL A 167 0.71 6.94 -5.16
CA VAL A 167 1.51 7.08 -6.38
C VAL A 167 0.89 6.25 -7.49
N TYR A 168 1.06 6.66 -8.74
CA TYR A 168 0.53 5.95 -9.89
C TYR A 168 1.56 5.79 -11.01
N SER A 169 1.34 4.79 -11.85
CA SER A 169 2.11 4.53 -13.05
C SER A 169 1.20 4.18 -14.23
N ASP A 170 1.46 4.76 -15.39
CA ASP A 170 0.74 4.51 -16.64
C ASP A 170 1.54 3.62 -17.63
N ASP A 171 2.71 3.12 -17.21
CA ASP A 171 3.66 2.38 -18.03
C ASP A 171 4.21 1.13 -17.33
N PHE A 172 3.34 0.48 -16.56
CA PHE A 172 3.61 -0.74 -15.80
C PHE A 172 4.85 -0.63 -14.90
N GLY A 173 4.95 0.49 -14.16
CA GLY A 173 5.95 0.72 -13.13
C GLY A 173 7.27 1.31 -13.62
N SER A 174 7.42 1.62 -14.90
CA SER A 174 8.64 2.26 -15.42
C SER A 174 8.80 3.69 -14.88
N ASN A 175 7.69 4.42 -14.78
CA ASN A 175 7.65 5.77 -14.18
C ASN A 175 6.52 5.88 -13.17
N TRP A 176 6.83 6.44 -11.99
CA TRP A 176 5.88 6.68 -10.92
C TRP A 176 5.70 8.18 -10.67
N LYS A 177 4.47 8.59 -10.39
CA LYS A 177 4.08 9.97 -10.11
C LYS A 177 3.20 10.03 -8.86
N ILE A 178 3.23 11.15 -8.16
CA ILE A 178 2.30 11.42 -7.05
C ILE A 178 0.90 11.68 -7.61
N LEU A 179 -0.12 11.06 -7.02
CA LEU A 179 -1.52 11.32 -7.36
C LEU A 179 -1.99 12.58 -6.62
N GLY A 180 -2.34 13.59 -7.39
CA GLY A 180 -2.78 14.90 -6.88
C GLY A 180 -1.63 15.87 -6.64
N ASP A 181 -1.89 16.87 -5.78
CA ASP A 181 -0.91 17.91 -5.45
C ASP A 181 0.15 17.38 -4.48
N VAL A 182 1.42 17.50 -4.82
CA VAL A 182 2.57 17.15 -3.97
C VAL A 182 2.60 17.89 -2.62
N ASN A 183 1.88 18.99 -2.49
CA ASN A 183 1.74 19.76 -1.26
C ASN A 183 0.59 19.28 -0.35
N VAL A 184 -0.24 18.34 -0.84
CA VAL A 184 -1.46 17.89 -0.17
C VAL A 184 -1.46 16.37 -0.07
N PRO A 185 -0.86 15.80 1.00
CA PRO A 185 -0.96 14.37 1.25
C PRO A 185 -2.42 13.92 1.34
N GLY A 186 -2.71 12.70 0.90
CA GLY A 186 -4.04 12.11 1.08
C GLY A 186 -4.43 11.97 2.55
N VAL A 187 -3.48 11.60 3.42
CA VAL A 187 -3.59 11.71 4.88
C VAL A 187 -2.42 12.53 5.39
N PRO A 188 -2.65 13.74 5.89
CA PRO A 188 -1.57 14.68 6.20
C PRO A 188 -0.83 14.40 7.51
N LYS A 189 -1.48 13.72 8.48
CA LYS A 189 -0.89 13.40 9.80
C LYS A 189 -1.47 12.11 10.36
N ASN A 190 -0.65 11.41 11.15
CA ASN A 190 -1.04 10.18 11.85
C ASN A 190 -1.49 9.04 10.91
N GLY A 191 -1.14 9.12 9.64
CA GLY A 191 -1.32 8.05 8.66
C GLY A 191 -0.11 7.14 8.67
N ASP A 192 -0.35 5.85 8.95
CA ASP A 192 0.65 4.78 8.87
C ASP A 192 0.26 3.85 7.70
N GLU A 193 0.91 2.77 7.49
CA GLU A 193 0.75 1.73 6.45
C GLU A 193 -0.53 1.85 5.59
N PRO A 194 -0.48 2.61 4.48
CA PRO A 194 -1.64 2.92 3.67
C PRO A 194 -1.96 1.82 2.66
N LYS A 195 -3.23 1.76 2.24
CA LYS A 195 -3.75 0.92 1.15
C LYS A 195 -4.68 1.73 0.27
N THR A 196 -4.84 1.32 -0.97
CA THR A 196 -5.73 2.01 -1.91
C THR A 196 -6.54 1.04 -2.76
N GLU A 197 -7.75 1.49 -3.14
CA GLU A 197 -8.64 0.74 -4.02
C GLU A 197 -9.47 1.69 -4.91
N GLU A 198 -9.97 1.17 -6.03
CA GLU A 198 -10.84 1.90 -6.94
C GLU A 198 -12.30 1.74 -6.53
N LEU A 199 -12.99 2.86 -6.26
CA LEU A 199 -14.41 2.89 -5.92
C LEU A 199 -15.31 2.68 -7.15
N PRO A 200 -16.59 2.35 -6.95
CA PRO A 200 -17.51 2.07 -8.07
C PRO A 200 -17.68 3.20 -9.06
N ASP A 201 -17.42 4.44 -8.69
CA ASP A 201 -17.46 5.62 -9.58
C ASP A 201 -16.12 5.91 -10.27
N GLY A 202 -15.07 5.14 -9.96
CA GLY A 202 -13.72 5.33 -10.48
C GLY A 202 -12.83 6.24 -9.63
N SER A 203 -13.35 6.84 -8.56
CA SER A 203 -12.53 7.57 -7.59
C SER A 203 -11.63 6.59 -6.82
N ILE A 204 -10.58 7.11 -6.17
CA ILE A 204 -9.60 6.29 -5.46
C ILE A 204 -9.75 6.51 -3.97
N VAL A 205 -10.06 5.44 -3.23
CA VAL A 205 -10.05 5.47 -1.77
C VAL A 205 -8.67 5.14 -1.23
N LEU A 206 -8.22 5.92 -0.27
CA LEU A 206 -7.03 5.70 0.55
C LEU A 206 -7.47 5.28 1.95
N SER A 207 -7.01 4.13 2.41
CA SER A 207 -7.21 3.59 3.74
C SER A 207 -5.88 3.57 4.48
N SER A 208 -5.74 4.33 5.54
CA SER A 208 -4.49 4.44 6.30
C SER A 208 -4.64 3.85 7.70
N ARG A 209 -3.65 3.07 8.12
CA ARG A 209 -3.54 2.65 9.51
C ARG A 209 -3.42 3.87 10.42
N THR A 210 -4.18 3.88 11.51
CA THR A 210 -4.04 4.86 12.58
C THR A 210 -4.40 4.23 13.92
N LYS A 211 -4.19 4.96 15.02
CA LYS A 211 -4.54 4.45 16.33
C LYS A 211 -6.06 4.24 16.45
N ASN A 212 -6.49 3.09 16.96
CA ASN A 212 -7.87 2.69 17.23
C ASN A 212 -8.80 2.57 16.01
N GLY A 213 -8.27 2.61 14.79
CA GLY A 213 -9.10 2.52 13.61
C GLY A 213 -8.36 2.75 12.30
N ARG A 214 -9.05 3.39 11.36
CA ARG A 214 -8.51 3.75 10.04
C ARG A 214 -8.77 5.24 9.75
N MET A 215 -7.90 5.86 8.96
CA MET A 215 -8.18 7.13 8.29
C MET A 215 -8.51 6.84 6.83
N TYR A 216 -9.62 7.40 6.34
CA TYR A 216 -10.01 7.31 4.94
C TYR A 216 -9.93 8.67 4.25
N ASN A 217 -9.51 8.68 2.99
CA ASN A 217 -9.68 9.80 2.10
C ASN A 217 -10.05 9.30 0.70
N ILE A 218 -10.65 10.17 -0.12
CA ILE A 218 -11.08 9.84 -1.48
C ILE A 218 -10.52 10.88 -2.44
N PHE A 219 -9.81 10.41 -3.46
CA PHE A 219 -9.38 11.22 -4.58
C PHE A 219 -10.44 11.20 -5.68
N LYS A 220 -10.97 12.37 -6.02
CA LYS A 220 -11.93 12.52 -7.12
C LYS A 220 -11.25 13.10 -8.34
N PHE A 221 -11.40 12.39 -9.45
CA PHE A 221 -10.88 12.85 -10.74
C PHE A 221 -11.76 13.94 -11.35
N THR A 222 -11.12 14.98 -11.87
CA THR A 222 -11.70 15.90 -12.86
C THR A 222 -11.38 15.43 -14.28
N ASN A 223 -10.25 14.74 -14.45
CA ASN A 223 -9.84 14.07 -15.68
C ASN A 223 -9.03 12.81 -15.32
N ALA A 224 -9.68 11.65 -15.41
CA ALA A 224 -9.05 10.37 -15.03
C ALA A 224 -7.87 10.02 -15.93
N ASP A 225 -7.95 10.23 -17.24
CA ASP A 225 -6.87 9.89 -18.18
C ASP A 225 -5.56 10.63 -17.86
N LYS A 226 -5.68 11.88 -17.39
CA LYS A 226 -4.52 12.70 -16.99
C LYS A 226 -4.14 12.60 -15.52
N ALA A 227 -4.87 11.81 -14.72
CA ALA A 227 -4.74 11.75 -13.27
C ALA A 227 -4.95 13.12 -12.57
N GLU A 228 -5.72 14.02 -13.17
CA GLU A 228 -6.07 15.31 -12.61
C GLU A 228 -7.27 15.17 -11.66
N GLY A 229 -7.21 15.81 -10.50
CA GLY A 229 -8.25 15.76 -9.48
C GLY A 229 -7.74 16.27 -8.14
N SER A 230 -8.46 15.96 -7.09
CA SER A 230 -8.09 16.38 -5.73
C SER A 230 -8.54 15.41 -4.65
N TRP A 231 -7.79 15.38 -3.56
CA TRP A 231 -8.17 14.72 -2.31
C TRP A 231 -9.28 15.49 -1.62
N GLY A 232 -10.20 14.75 -1.00
CA GLY A 232 -11.18 15.30 -0.07
C GLY A 232 -10.56 15.62 1.29
N GLU A 233 -11.42 15.91 2.27
CA GLU A 233 -11.03 16.00 3.67
C GLU A 233 -11.01 14.60 4.29
N CYS A 234 -9.87 14.17 4.87
CA CYS A 234 -9.75 12.83 5.43
C CYS A 234 -10.67 12.65 6.65
N ALA A 235 -11.23 11.45 6.80
CA ALA A 235 -12.15 11.10 7.86
C ALA A 235 -11.65 9.89 8.66
N PHE A 236 -11.80 9.97 9.99
CA PHE A 236 -11.52 8.86 10.89
C PHE A 236 -12.69 7.85 10.87
N SER A 237 -12.34 6.58 10.94
CA SER A 237 -13.25 5.44 11.05
C SER A 237 -12.88 4.64 12.29
N GLY A 238 -13.80 4.56 13.23
CA GLY A 238 -13.60 3.92 14.51
C GLY A 238 -14.93 3.65 15.23
N ALA A 239 -14.87 3.31 16.50
CA ALA A 239 -16.04 2.94 17.28
C ALA A 239 -17.08 4.07 17.41
N GLU A 240 -16.65 5.33 17.40
CA GLU A 240 -17.52 6.49 17.57
C GLU A 240 -18.47 6.77 16.41
N ASN A 241 -18.20 6.21 15.23
CA ASN A 241 -19.05 6.37 14.04
C ASN A 241 -19.48 5.02 13.42
N ASN A 242 -19.51 3.96 14.24
CA ASN A 242 -19.75 2.59 13.77
C ASN A 242 -18.80 2.20 12.62
N GLY A 243 -17.59 2.72 12.64
CA GLY A 243 -16.61 2.49 11.60
C GLY A 243 -15.69 1.31 11.88
N VAL A 244 -14.61 1.25 11.14
CA VAL A 244 -13.56 0.24 11.29
C VAL A 244 -12.78 0.52 12.56
N ALA A 245 -13.05 -0.22 13.61
CA ALA A 245 -12.47 -0.03 14.93
C ALA A 245 -11.43 -1.11 15.26
N ALA A 246 -10.36 -0.72 15.95
CA ALA A 246 -9.39 -1.63 16.54
C ALA A 246 -9.21 -1.32 18.02
N ILE A 247 -8.91 -2.33 18.85
CA ILE A 247 -8.57 -2.13 20.25
C ILE A 247 -7.04 -2.02 20.37
N ASP A 248 -6.58 -0.86 20.88
CA ASP A 248 -5.18 -0.53 21.16
C ASP A 248 -4.26 -0.36 19.95
N ASN A 249 -4.29 -1.28 19.00
CA ASN A 249 -3.33 -1.28 17.90
C ASN A 249 -3.98 -1.71 16.58
N SER A 250 -4.28 -0.75 15.76
CA SER A 250 -4.54 -1.02 14.35
C SER A 250 -3.25 -1.53 13.68
N CYS A 251 -3.36 -2.51 12.81
CA CYS A 251 -2.25 -3.08 12.06
C CYS A 251 -2.36 -2.72 10.59
N ASN A 252 -1.34 -3.10 9.81
CA ASN A 252 -1.47 -3.15 8.36
C ASN A 252 -2.68 -4.02 8.00
N GLY A 253 -3.56 -3.51 7.16
CA GLY A 253 -4.78 -4.21 6.73
C GLY A 253 -5.08 -3.85 5.28
N GLU A 254 -5.59 -4.79 4.53
CA GLU A 254 -5.93 -4.60 3.11
C GLU A 254 -7.36 -4.08 2.98
N ILE A 255 -7.58 -3.24 1.95
CA ILE A 255 -8.91 -2.84 1.49
C ILE A 255 -9.19 -3.46 0.13
N LEU A 256 -10.42 -3.91 -0.09
CA LEU A 256 -10.85 -4.49 -1.35
C LEU A 256 -12.29 -4.07 -1.66
N ILE A 257 -12.56 -3.65 -2.89
CA ILE A 257 -13.91 -3.35 -3.39
C ILE A 257 -14.27 -4.42 -4.43
N VAL A 258 -15.33 -5.17 -4.17
CA VAL A 258 -15.75 -6.26 -5.05
C VAL A 258 -17.19 -6.11 -5.50
N PRO A 259 -17.50 -6.39 -6.79
CA PRO A 259 -18.88 -6.46 -7.24
C PRO A 259 -19.54 -7.74 -6.69
N VAL A 260 -20.74 -7.59 -6.17
CA VAL A 260 -21.51 -8.68 -5.55
C VAL A 260 -22.99 -8.61 -5.93
N TRP A 261 -23.70 -9.72 -5.72
CA TRP A 261 -25.15 -9.78 -5.73
C TRP A 261 -25.64 -10.01 -4.29
N ARG A 262 -26.53 -9.13 -3.82
CA ARG A 262 -27.18 -9.32 -2.53
C ARG A 262 -28.33 -10.31 -2.69
N ASN A 263 -28.24 -11.45 -2.01
CA ASN A 263 -29.20 -12.55 -2.19
C ASN A 263 -30.63 -12.23 -1.76
N SER A 264 -30.80 -11.31 -0.78
CA SER A 264 -32.13 -10.98 -0.23
C SER A 264 -33.08 -10.34 -1.23
N ASP A 265 -32.56 -9.53 -2.15
CA ASP A 265 -33.33 -8.77 -3.13
C ASP A 265 -32.76 -8.86 -4.56
N ASN A 266 -31.75 -9.70 -4.77
CA ASN A 266 -31.04 -9.88 -6.03
C ASN A 266 -30.45 -8.56 -6.60
N LYS A 267 -30.06 -7.63 -5.72
CA LYS A 267 -29.48 -6.34 -6.11
C LYS A 267 -28.00 -6.49 -6.41
N LYS A 268 -27.59 -6.02 -7.59
CA LYS A 268 -26.17 -5.87 -7.93
C LYS A 268 -25.62 -4.63 -7.24
N MET A 269 -24.50 -4.75 -6.54
CA MET A 269 -23.85 -3.70 -5.78
C MET A 269 -22.38 -3.97 -5.62
N HIS A 270 -21.64 -3.15 -4.89
CA HIS A 270 -20.27 -3.44 -4.47
C HIS A 270 -20.22 -3.64 -2.96
N LEU A 271 -19.24 -4.39 -2.52
CA LEU A 271 -18.93 -4.59 -1.12
C LEU A 271 -17.50 -4.12 -0.86
N ALA A 272 -17.35 -3.20 0.07
CA ALA A 272 -16.04 -2.83 0.61
C ALA A 272 -15.68 -3.78 1.74
N LEU A 273 -14.46 -4.32 1.71
CA LEU A 273 -13.89 -5.21 2.71
C LEU A 273 -12.62 -4.57 3.27
N GLN A 274 -12.48 -4.50 4.59
CA GLN A 274 -11.29 -4.00 5.27
C GLN A 274 -10.84 -5.03 6.30
N SER A 275 -9.67 -5.65 6.07
CA SER A 275 -9.08 -6.53 7.08
C SER A 275 -8.37 -5.73 8.17
N ILE A 276 -8.52 -6.15 9.42
CA ILE A 276 -7.91 -5.50 10.59
C ILE A 276 -7.92 -6.47 11.78
N PRO A 277 -6.97 -6.39 12.72
CA PRO A 277 -7.13 -7.04 14.02
C PRO A 277 -8.17 -6.28 14.86
N PHE A 278 -9.17 -6.98 15.36
CA PHE A 278 -10.14 -6.41 16.30
C PHE A 278 -9.54 -6.18 17.70
N GLY A 279 -8.45 -6.88 17.99
CA GLY A 279 -7.73 -6.73 19.24
C GLY A 279 -8.17 -7.69 20.36
N PRO A 280 -7.59 -7.60 21.55
CA PRO A 280 -6.56 -6.62 21.92
C PRO A 280 -5.23 -6.84 21.17
N GLN A 281 -4.48 -5.80 20.96
CA GLN A 281 -3.23 -5.82 20.19
C GLN A 281 -3.45 -6.36 18.76
N ARG A 282 -2.56 -7.23 18.24
CA ARG A 282 -2.62 -7.83 16.90
C ARG A 282 -3.30 -9.20 16.91
N SER A 283 -4.38 -9.34 17.65
CA SER A 283 -5.17 -10.59 17.77
C SER A 283 -6.57 -10.43 17.20
N ASN A 284 -7.31 -11.54 17.10
CA ASN A 284 -8.66 -11.55 16.59
C ASN A 284 -8.79 -10.87 15.22
N VAL A 285 -8.01 -11.35 14.26
CA VAL A 285 -8.04 -10.82 12.89
C VAL A 285 -9.38 -11.12 12.26
N GLY A 286 -10.01 -10.10 11.72
CA GLY A 286 -11.30 -10.19 11.06
C GLY A 286 -11.44 -9.22 9.90
N ILE A 287 -12.64 -9.13 9.36
CA ILE A 287 -12.97 -8.29 8.23
C ILE A 287 -14.15 -7.42 8.60
N TYR A 288 -13.99 -6.11 8.46
CA TYR A 288 -15.11 -5.20 8.35
C TYR A 288 -15.61 -5.18 6.91
N TYR A 289 -16.93 -5.10 6.74
CA TYR A 289 -17.53 -4.93 5.42
C TYR A 289 -18.53 -3.78 5.43
N LYS A 290 -18.70 -3.17 4.26
CA LYS A 290 -19.68 -2.11 4.03
C LYS A 290 -20.31 -2.32 2.66
N GLU A 291 -21.65 -2.26 2.61
CA GLU A 291 -22.38 -2.23 1.34
C GLU A 291 -22.21 -0.86 0.67
N LEU A 292 -21.84 -0.89 -0.59
CA LEU A 292 -21.77 0.29 -1.46
C LEU A 292 -22.89 0.18 -2.50
N ALA A 293 -24.10 0.48 -2.06
CA ALA A 293 -25.32 0.30 -2.84
C ALA A 293 -25.61 1.49 -3.76
N ASP A 294 -25.16 2.67 -3.36
CA ASP A 294 -25.25 3.92 -4.14
C ASP A 294 -24.15 4.91 -3.72
N ALA A 295 -24.09 6.05 -4.40
CA ALA A 295 -23.03 7.04 -4.18
C ALA A 295 -23.07 7.71 -2.79
N SER A 296 -24.16 7.64 -2.05
CA SER A 296 -24.23 8.17 -0.69
C SER A 296 -23.41 7.37 0.31
N ASP A 297 -23.05 6.10 -0.03
CA ASP A 297 -22.28 5.23 0.84
C ASP A 297 -20.76 5.56 0.79
N TYR A 298 -20.33 6.24 -0.29
CA TYR A 298 -18.90 6.54 -0.53
C TYR A 298 -18.67 7.90 -1.22
N GLY A 299 -19.66 8.75 -1.30
CA GLY A 299 -19.56 10.05 -1.98
C GLY A 299 -18.58 11.03 -1.33
N THR A 300 -18.32 10.86 -0.04
CA THR A 300 -17.28 11.61 0.71
C THR A 300 -16.48 10.67 1.59
N PRO A 301 -15.27 11.08 2.04
CA PRO A 301 -14.53 10.30 3.04
C PRO A 301 -15.31 10.02 4.32
N ALA A 302 -16.13 10.99 4.78
CA ALA A 302 -16.96 10.83 5.98
C ALA A 302 -18.07 9.80 5.78
N ASP A 303 -18.69 9.74 4.60
CA ASP A 303 -19.68 8.72 4.27
C ASP A 303 -19.07 7.33 4.19
N PHE A 304 -17.87 7.24 3.62
CA PHE A 304 -17.14 5.97 3.53
C PHE A 304 -16.67 5.47 4.89
N ALA A 305 -16.26 6.37 5.81
CA ALA A 305 -15.68 6.03 7.11
C ALA A 305 -16.67 5.45 8.13
N LYS A 306 -17.96 5.71 8.00
CA LYS A 306 -19.00 5.30 8.96
C LYS A 306 -19.73 4.02 8.53
N ASP A 307 -20.44 3.40 9.50
CA ASP A 307 -21.41 2.32 9.28
C ASP A 307 -20.80 1.08 8.57
N TRP A 308 -19.77 0.53 9.20
CA TRP A 308 -19.13 -0.72 8.81
C TRP A 308 -19.53 -1.85 9.76
N ASP A 309 -19.81 -3.02 9.24
CA ASP A 309 -20.07 -4.24 10.01
C ASP A 309 -18.80 -5.08 10.17
N GLY A 310 -18.50 -5.53 11.38
CA GLY A 310 -17.34 -6.39 11.70
C GLY A 310 -17.69 -7.86 11.82
N ARG A 311 -16.83 -8.73 11.24
CA ARG A 311 -16.95 -10.19 11.33
C ARG A 311 -15.59 -10.85 11.60
#